data_b22ce8a5ae61de94d56b7ff13c5fbcc7
#
_entry.id   b22ce8a5ae61de94d56b7ff13c5fbcc7
#
_cell.length_a   1.000
_cell.length_b   1.000
_cell.length_c   1.000
_cell.angle_alpha   90.00
_cell.angle_beta   90.00
_cell.angle_gamma   90.00
#
_symmetry.space_group_name_H-M   'P 1'
#
loop_
_entity.id
_entity.type
_entity.pdbx_description
1 polymer ?
#
loop_
_entity_poly.entity_id
_entity_poly.type
_entity_poly.pdbx_seq_one_letter_code
_entity_poly.pdbx_strand_id
1 'polypeptide(L)'
;IPGGGGTKEFALRVSDELKDGQIDQNVLKDRFLTIAMAKVSTSGAEAADLGYLKAGKYSITMNRSRLIADAKTKALELADAGYTQPVRRTDIKVLGKSGLGIVYAGANSMFAGNYISEHDKKISEKLGYVMCGGDLSAPSIVSEQYLLDLEREAFLSLCGEKKTLERIQSIITKGKPLRN
;
A
#
# COMPACT_ATOMS: atom_id res chain seq x y z
N ILE A 1 -1.42 7.37 -5.14
CA ILE A 1 -1.60 6.40 -4.06
C ILE A 1 -2.77 5.47 -4.38
N PRO A 2 -2.79 4.23 -3.86
CA PRO A 2 -3.91 3.29 -4.02
C PRO A 2 -5.12 3.74 -3.20
N GLY A 3 -6.08 4.41 -3.81
CA GLY A 3 -7.26 4.98 -3.12
C GLY A 3 -8.34 3.97 -2.71
N GLY A 4 -8.15 2.69 -2.95
CA GLY A 4 -9.10 1.62 -2.64
C GLY A 4 -8.69 0.75 -1.43
N GLY A 5 -7.89 1.26 -0.51
CA GLY A 5 -7.46 0.53 0.68
C GLY A 5 -6.07 -0.10 0.57
N GLY A 6 -5.39 0.02 -0.56
CA GLY A 6 -4.09 -0.62 -0.79
C GLY A 6 -2.98 -0.03 0.08
N THR A 7 -2.99 1.27 0.33
CA THR A 7 -2.03 1.90 1.24
C THR A 7 -2.27 1.45 2.68
N LYS A 8 -3.53 1.40 3.12
CA LYS A 8 -3.93 0.86 4.41
C LYS A 8 -3.47 -0.60 4.56
N GLU A 9 -3.67 -1.45 3.54
CA GLU A 9 -3.21 -2.85 3.57
C GLU A 9 -1.70 -2.97 3.80
N PHE A 10 -0.89 -2.12 3.16
CA PHE A 10 0.55 -2.13 3.37
C PHE A 10 0.95 -1.62 4.76
N ALA A 11 0.22 -0.65 5.32
CA ALA A 11 0.42 -0.24 6.71
C ALA A 11 0.11 -1.38 7.70
N LEU A 12 -0.96 -2.15 7.46
CA LEU A 12 -1.26 -3.36 8.25
C LEU A 12 -0.11 -4.37 8.19
N ARG A 13 0.44 -4.61 7.00
CA ARG A 13 1.56 -5.54 6.82
C ARG A 13 2.82 -5.09 7.53
N VAL A 14 3.13 -3.79 7.49
CA VAL A 14 4.22 -3.23 8.29
C VAL A 14 3.98 -3.49 9.78
N SER A 15 2.76 -3.30 10.26
CA SER A 15 2.38 -3.60 11.64
C SER A 15 2.46 -5.09 11.98
N ASP A 16 2.12 -5.98 11.03
CA ASP A 16 2.18 -7.44 11.23
C ASP A 16 3.62 -7.98 11.26
N GLU A 17 4.57 -7.27 10.65
CA GLU A 17 5.99 -7.64 10.54
C GLU A 17 6.85 -7.00 11.66
N LEU A 18 6.30 -6.82 12.86
CA LEU A 18 7.02 -6.25 14.01
C LEU A 18 8.20 -7.12 14.43
N LYS A 19 9.31 -6.46 14.77
CA LYS A 19 10.43 -7.08 15.48
C LYS A 19 10.51 -6.52 16.89
N ASP A 20 10.64 -7.40 17.88
CA ASP A 20 10.73 -7.01 19.30
C ASP A 20 9.59 -6.06 19.75
N GLY A 21 8.40 -6.24 19.17
CA GLY A 21 7.23 -5.39 19.43
C GLY A 21 7.29 -4.00 18.82
N GLN A 22 8.29 -3.70 17.98
CA GLN A 22 8.46 -2.41 17.32
C GLN A 22 8.40 -2.56 15.79
N ILE A 23 7.98 -1.48 15.11
CA ILE A 23 8.04 -1.43 13.65
C ILE A 23 9.49 -1.34 13.20
N ASP A 24 9.91 -2.30 12.37
CA ASP A 24 11.18 -2.24 11.67
C ASP A 24 11.10 -1.16 10.56
N GLN A 25 11.97 -0.16 10.65
CA GLN A 25 12.02 0.94 9.68
C GLN A 25 12.38 0.46 8.27
N ASN A 26 13.13 -0.63 8.13
CA ASN A 26 13.45 -1.21 6.83
C ASN A 26 12.20 -1.84 6.20
N VAL A 27 11.38 -2.53 6.99
CA VAL A 27 10.09 -3.07 6.52
C VAL A 27 9.18 -1.94 6.07
N LEU A 28 9.03 -0.86 6.84
CA LEU A 28 8.28 0.32 6.42
C LEU A 28 8.80 0.88 5.10
N LYS A 29 10.11 1.06 4.97
CA LYS A 29 10.76 1.57 3.76
C LYS A 29 10.48 0.67 2.55
N ASP A 30 10.64 -0.64 2.70
CA ASP A 30 10.46 -1.58 1.60
C ASP A 30 9.00 -1.62 1.12
N ARG A 31 8.04 -1.65 2.06
CA ARG A 31 6.62 -1.60 1.73
C ARG A 31 6.22 -0.25 1.12
N PHE A 32 6.75 0.86 1.64
CA PHE A 32 6.57 2.18 1.05
C PHE A 32 7.10 2.24 -0.38
N LEU A 33 8.34 1.79 -0.62
CA LEU A 33 8.96 1.80 -1.94
C LEU A 33 8.23 0.90 -2.95
N THR A 34 7.62 -0.18 -2.51
CA THR A 34 6.80 -1.03 -3.39
C THR A 34 5.66 -0.24 -4.03
N ILE A 35 4.98 0.62 -3.25
CA ILE A 35 3.90 1.47 -3.78
C ILE A 35 4.48 2.70 -4.49
N ALA A 36 5.41 3.41 -3.89
CA ALA A 36 5.95 4.68 -4.41
C ALA A 36 6.59 4.51 -5.78
N MET A 37 7.28 3.40 -6.01
CA MET A 37 7.91 3.05 -7.28
C MET A 37 6.96 2.32 -8.25
N ALA A 38 5.70 2.14 -7.86
CA ALA A 38 4.70 1.40 -8.64
C ALA A 38 5.23 0.04 -9.12
N LYS A 39 5.88 -0.71 -8.23
CA LYS A 39 6.41 -2.04 -8.57
C LYS A 39 5.27 -2.96 -8.97
N VAL A 40 5.47 -3.71 -10.03
CA VAL A 40 4.52 -4.71 -10.54
C VAL A 40 5.21 -6.06 -10.51
N SER A 41 4.53 -7.06 -9.96
CA SER A 41 5.04 -8.43 -9.94
C SER A 41 4.94 -9.07 -11.33
N THR A 42 5.91 -9.87 -11.69
CA THR A 42 5.94 -10.68 -12.93
C THR A 42 5.38 -12.09 -12.71
N SER A 43 5.18 -12.47 -11.44
CA SER A 43 4.63 -13.79 -11.07
C SER A 43 3.85 -13.73 -9.76
N GLY A 44 3.08 -14.78 -9.47
CA GLY A 44 2.39 -14.93 -8.18
C GLY A 44 3.36 -15.07 -7.01
N ALA A 45 4.51 -15.73 -7.21
CA ALA A 45 5.55 -15.84 -6.20
C ALA A 45 6.16 -14.47 -5.87
N GLU A 46 6.56 -13.71 -6.89
CA GLU A 46 7.09 -12.37 -6.71
C GLU A 46 6.05 -11.42 -6.07
N ALA A 47 4.75 -11.61 -6.36
CA ALA A 47 3.70 -10.85 -5.72
C ALA A 47 3.66 -11.07 -4.18
N ALA A 48 3.99 -12.28 -3.73
CA ALA A 48 4.14 -12.58 -2.30
C ALA A 48 5.38 -11.88 -1.71
N ASP A 49 6.52 -11.93 -2.39
CA ASP A 49 7.77 -11.30 -1.96
C ASP A 49 7.61 -9.77 -1.86
N LEU A 50 6.94 -9.15 -2.83
CA LEU A 50 6.61 -7.73 -2.82
C LEU A 50 5.57 -7.35 -1.75
N GLY A 51 4.96 -8.33 -1.10
CA GLY A 51 3.97 -8.11 -0.05
C GLY A 51 2.55 -7.83 -0.57
N TYR A 52 2.25 -8.04 -1.84
CA TYR A 52 0.87 -7.95 -2.36
C TYR A 52 -0.02 -9.10 -1.88
N LEU A 53 0.56 -10.27 -1.68
CA LEU A 53 -0.14 -11.46 -1.20
C LEU A 53 0.28 -11.78 0.24
N LYS A 54 -0.69 -12.14 1.07
CA LYS A 54 -0.44 -12.51 2.47
C LYS A 54 -0.21 -14.02 2.57
N ALA A 55 0.89 -14.42 3.21
CA ALA A 55 1.23 -15.83 3.38
C ALA A 55 0.06 -16.65 3.94
N GLY A 56 -0.19 -17.82 3.36
CA GLY A 56 -1.28 -18.72 3.73
C GLY A 56 -2.69 -18.27 3.33
N LYS A 57 -2.83 -17.12 2.64
CA LYS A 57 -4.12 -16.56 2.22
C LYS A 57 -4.32 -16.52 0.70
N TYR A 58 -3.43 -17.17 -0.06
CA TYR A 58 -3.52 -17.21 -1.52
C TYR A 58 -3.16 -18.59 -2.05
N SER A 59 -3.53 -18.84 -3.30
CA SER A 59 -3.09 -19.98 -4.11
C SER A 59 -2.67 -19.49 -5.49
N ILE A 60 -1.77 -20.21 -6.13
CA ILE A 60 -1.26 -19.90 -7.46
C ILE A 60 -1.73 -20.99 -8.43
N THR A 61 -2.49 -20.59 -9.44
CA THR A 61 -2.92 -21.47 -10.52
C THR A 61 -1.94 -21.35 -11.69
N MET A 62 -1.21 -22.41 -11.98
CA MET A 62 -0.21 -22.43 -13.06
C MET A 62 -0.84 -22.51 -14.46
N ASN A 63 -2.00 -23.14 -14.58
CA ASN A 63 -2.72 -23.25 -15.84
C ASN A 63 -3.87 -22.23 -15.90
N ARG A 64 -3.71 -21.20 -16.76
CA ARG A 64 -4.70 -20.12 -16.92
C ARG A 64 -6.12 -20.64 -17.24
N SER A 65 -6.24 -21.73 -18.00
CA SER A 65 -7.55 -22.31 -18.35
C SER A 65 -8.28 -22.90 -17.14
N ARG A 66 -7.58 -23.18 -16.05
CA ARG A 66 -8.15 -23.69 -14.81
C ARG A 66 -8.49 -22.61 -13.78
N LEU A 67 -8.09 -21.38 -14.01
CA LEU A 67 -8.15 -20.30 -13.01
C LEU A 67 -9.55 -20.17 -12.35
N ILE A 68 -10.63 -20.18 -13.17
CA ILE A 68 -11.99 -20.08 -12.66
C ILE A 68 -12.41 -21.35 -11.91
N ALA A 69 -12.02 -22.53 -12.41
CA ALA A 69 -12.34 -23.81 -11.75
C ALA A 69 -11.63 -23.89 -10.39
N ASP A 70 -10.36 -23.55 -10.33
CA ASP A 70 -9.58 -23.57 -9.09
C ASP A 70 -10.09 -22.53 -8.08
N ALA A 71 -10.46 -21.34 -8.55
CA ALA A 71 -11.09 -20.30 -7.71
C ALA A 71 -12.44 -20.77 -7.14
N LYS A 72 -13.27 -21.43 -7.95
CA LYS A 72 -14.53 -22.03 -7.49
C LYS A 72 -14.30 -23.11 -6.43
N THR A 73 -13.36 -24.01 -6.68
CA THR A 73 -13.01 -25.06 -5.71
C THR A 73 -12.56 -24.42 -4.39
N LYS A 74 -11.70 -23.41 -4.45
CA LYS A 74 -11.25 -22.72 -3.24
C LYS A 74 -12.35 -21.99 -2.49
N ALA A 75 -13.30 -21.40 -3.20
CA ALA A 75 -14.47 -20.75 -2.58
C ALA A 75 -15.36 -21.77 -1.86
N LEU A 76 -15.60 -22.94 -2.46
CA LEU A 76 -16.36 -24.03 -1.82
C LEU A 76 -15.64 -24.57 -0.58
N GLU A 77 -14.34 -24.83 -0.67
CA GLU A 77 -13.53 -25.25 0.48
C GLU A 77 -13.63 -24.27 1.65
N LEU A 78 -13.57 -22.96 1.37
CA LEU A 78 -13.70 -21.92 2.40
C LEU A 78 -15.13 -21.90 2.99
N ALA A 79 -16.17 -22.05 2.18
CA ALA A 79 -17.53 -22.11 2.63
C ALA A 79 -17.77 -23.32 3.54
N ASP A 80 -17.32 -24.51 3.12
CA ASP A 80 -17.44 -25.75 3.90
C ASP A 80 -16.62 -25.70 5.21
N ALA A 81 -15.51 -24.97 5.21
CA ALA A 81 -14.69 -24.71 6.41
C ALA A 81 -15.31 -23.64 7.35
N GLY A 82 -16.50 -23.11 7.04
CA GLY A 82 -17.18 -22.11 7.87
C GLY A 82 -16.57 -20.71 7.78
N TYR A 83 -16.11 -20.30 6.61
CA TYR A 83 -15.56 -18.95 6.41
C TYR A 83 -16.49 -17.86 6.90
N THR A 84 -15.95 -16.93 7.67
CA THR A 84 -16.62 -15.72 8.11
C THR A 84 -15.83 -14.49 7.66
N GLN A 85 -16.55 -13.38 7.43
CA GLN A 85 -15.91 -12.12 7.08
C GLN A 85 -14.93 -11.68 8.19
N PRO A 86 -13.68 -11.32 7.86
CA PRO A 86 -12.75 -10.79 8.86
C PRO A 86 -13.29 -9.52 9.53
N VAL A 87 -13.13 -9.45 10.84
CA VAL A 87 -13.46 -8.24 11.60
C VAL A 87 -12.38 -7.18 11.32
N ARG A 88 -12.80 -5.92 11.16
CA ARG A 88 -11.86 -4.80 11.01
C ARG A 88 -10.98 -4.66 12.24
N ARG A 89 -9.71 -4.48 12.01
CA ARG A 89 -8.70 -4.38 13.08
C ARG A 89 -8.70 -3.01 13.74
N THR A 90 -8.35 -3.01 15.03
CA THR A 90 -8.20 -1.80 15.85
C THR A 90 -6.82 -1.74 16.55
N ASP A 91 -5.92 -2.65 16.17
CA ASP A 91 -4.64 -2.91 16.84
C ASP A 91 -3.42 -2.62 15.94
N ILE A 92 -3.58 -1.75 14.92
CA ILE A 92 -2.54 -1.47 13.93
C ILE A 92 -1.56 -0.45 14.50
N LYS A 93 -0.30 -0.86 14.62
CA LYS A 93 0.77 0.01 15.09
C LYS A 93 1.33 0.84 13.93
N VAL A 94 1.45 2.14 14.16
CA VAL A 94 2.01 3.11 13.20
C VAL A 94 3.07 3.97 13.88
N LEU A 95 4.03 4.51 13.10
CA LEU A 95 5.17 5.25 13.65
C LEU A 95 4.90 6.74 13.88
N GLY A 96 3.82 7.30 13.36
CA GLY A 96 3.54 8.74 13.46
C GLY A 96 4.67 9.57 12.84
N LYS A 97 4.98 10.71 13.45
CA LYS A 97 5.99 11.67 12.96
C LYS A 97 7.40 11.09 12.81
N SER A 98 7.77 10.09 13.60
CA SER A 98 9.08 9.45 13.45
C SER A 98 9.22 8.71 12.12
N GLY A 99 8.18 7.99 11.69
CA GLY A 99 8.12 7.36 10.38
C GLY A 99 8.01 8.37 9.23
N LEU A 100 7.21 9.43 9.42
CA LEU A 100 7.09 10.52 8.44
C LEU A 100 8.42 11.19 8.16
N GLY A 101 9.23 11.45 9.18
CA GLY A 101 10.56 12.05 9.02
C GLY A 101 11.45 11.23 8.09
N ILE A 102 11.43 9.91 8.20
CA ILE A 102 12.17 8.99 7.33
C ILE A 102 11.68 9.09 5.89
N VAL A 103 10.37 9.05 5.69
CA VAL A 103 9.77 9.13 4.35
C VAL A 103 10.07 10.49 3.70
N TYR A 104 9.91 11.57 4.42
CA TYR A 104 10.15 12.92 3.89
C TYR A 104 11.61 13.15 3.55
N ALA A 105 12.54 12.70 4.40
CA ALA A 105 13.97 12.76 4.11
C ALA A 105 14.31 11.95 2.84
N GLY A 106 13.78 10.73 2.70
CA GLY A 106 13.97 9.90 1.52
C GLY A 106 13.39 10.52 0.25
N ALA A 107 12.16 11.00 0.29
CA ALA A 107 11.50 11.65 -0.85
C ALA A 107 12.25 12.93 -1.27
N ASN A 108 12.70 13.74 -0.29
CA ASN A 108 13.47 14.94 -0.56
C ASN A 108 14.83 14.63 -1.18
N SER A 109 15.53 13.58 -0.71
CA SER A 109 16.79 13.14 -1.28
C SER A 109 16.65 12.67 -2.73
N MET A 110 15.57 11.91 -3.04
CA MET A 110 15.28 11.48 -4.40
C MET A 110 14.94 12.66 -5.32
N PHE A 111 14.20 13.63 -4.82
CA PHE A 111 13.88 14.86 -5.55
C PHE A 111 15.12 15.70 -5.81
N ALA A 112 15.95 15.95 -4.80
CA ALA A 112 17.21 16.70 -4.93
C ALA A 112 18.21 16.03 -5.89
N GLY A 113 18.19 14.69 -5.97
CA GLY A 113 18.97 13.92 -6.93
C GLY A 113 18.35 13.83 -8.33
N ASN A 114 17.22 14.49 -8.60
CA ASN A 114 16.48 14.42 -9.86
C ASN A 114 15.99 13.00 -10.26
N TYR A 115 15.80 12.10 -9.29
CA TYR A 115 15.24 10.76 -9.53
C TYR A 115 13.71 10.76 -9.64
N ILE A 116 13.06 11.75 -9.01
CA ILE A 116 11.60 11.91 -9.03
C ILE A 116 11.22 13.37 -9.31
N SER A 117 10.03 13.59 -9.89
CA SER A 117 9.47 14.93 -10.08
C SER A 117 8.99 15.52 -8.75
N GLU A 118 8.75 16.84 -8.72
CA GLU A 118 8.13 17.51 -7.58
C GLU A 118 6.76 16.89 -7.23
N HIS A 119 5.99 16.52 -8.26
CA HIS A 119 4.70 15.88 -8.05
C HIS A 119 4.82 14.45 -7.52
N ASP A 120 5.83 13.69 -7.94
CA ASP A 120 6.14 12.38 -7.35
C ASP A 120 6.53 12.51 -5.88
N LYS A 121 7.33 13.53 -5.52
CA LYS A 121 7.64 13.85 -4.12
C LYS A 121 6.37 14.09 -3.32
N LYS A 122 5.46 14.96 -3.81
CA LYS A 122 4.17 15.24 -3.15
C LYS A 122 3.33 13.98 -2.95
N ILE A 123 3.25 13.12 -3.97
CA ILE A 123 2.54 11.84 -3.88
C ILE A 123 3.19 10.93 -2.83
N SER A 124 4.53 10.87 -2.80
CA SER A 124 5.29 10.07 -1.84
C SER A 124 5.06 10.54 -0.40
N GLU A 125 5.02 11.85 -0.17
CA GLU A 125 4.72 12.43 1.14
C GLU A 125 3.30 12.07 1.60
N LYS A 126 2.30 12.16 0.71
CA LYS A 126 0.92 11.72 1.00
C LYS A 126 0.81 10.22 1.29
N LEU A 127 1.56 9.40 0.54
CA LEU A 127 1.64 7.96 0.77
C LEU A 127 2.22 7.66 2.16
N GLY A 128 3.34 8.28 2.50
CA GLY A 128 3.97 8.13 3.82
C GLY A 128 3.07 8.61 4.95
N TYR A 129 2.35 9.71 4.74
CA TYR A 129 1.37 10.23 5.69
C TYR A 129 0.34 9.15 6.09
N VAL A 130 -0.25 8.46 5.13
CA VAL A 130 -1.19 7.37 5.41
C VAL A 130 -0.51 6.20 6.11
N MET A 131 0.64 5.73 5.59
CA MET A 131 1.34 4.54 6.12
C MET A 131 1.87 4.75 7.54
N CYS A 132 2.18 5.98 7.91
CA CYS A 132 2.65 6.33 9.26
C CYS A 132 1.54 6.72 10.23
N GLY A 133 0.27 6.71 9.80
CA GLY A 133 -0.87 7.04 10.66
C GLY A 133 -1.14 8.54 10.80
N GLY A 134 -0.72 9.34 9.81
CA GLY A 134 -0.96 10.79 9.81
C GLY A 134 -0.03 11.56 10.75
N ASP A 135 -0.52 12.64 11.30
CA ASP A 135 0.24 13.63 12.08
C ASP A 135 0.39 13.26 13.58
N LEU A 136 0.33 11.97 13.90
CA LEU A 136 0.48 11.48 15.27
C LEU A 136 1.88 11.81 15.80
N SER A 137 1.96 12.39 16.99
CA SER A 137 3.22 12.88 17.60
C SER A 137 4.19 11.76 17.97
N ALA A 138 3.69 10.55 18.20
CA ALA A 138 4.45 9.38 18.63
C ALA A 138 3.90 8.10 17.99
N PRO A 139 4.65 6.99 18.01
CA PRO A 139 4.12 5.68 17.65
C PRO A 139 2.83 5.38 18.42
N SER A 140 1.81 4.96 17.69
CA SER A 140 0.45 4.82 18.23
C SER A 140 -0.23 3.58 17.65
N ILE A 141 -1.29 3.15 18.31
CA ILE A 141 -2.19 2.11 17.81
C ILE A 141 -3.41 2.78 17.20
N VAL A 142 -3.76 2.40 15.98
CA VAL A 142 -4.91 2.95 15.25
C VAL A 142 -5.81 1.85 14.69
N SER A 143 -7.03 2.23 14.31
CA SER A 143 -7.95 1.32 13.66
C SER A 143 -7.73 1.28 12.14
N GLU A 144 -8.19 0.20 11.52
CA GLU A 144 -8.22 0.06 10.07
C GLU A 144 -9.07 1.16 9.40
N GLN A 145 -10.19 1.53 10.04
CA GLN A 145 -11.04 2.61 9.55
C GLN A 145 -10.32 3.95 9.56
N TYR A 146 -9.56 4.25 10.61
CA TYR A 146 -8.76 5.47 10.68
C TYR A 146 -7.77 5.59 9.50
N LEU A 147 -7.06 4.50 9.17
CA LEU A 147 -6.15 4.49 8.02
C LEU A 147 -6.88 4.62 6.67
N LEU A 148 -8.08 4.04 6.53
CA LEU A 148 -8.92 4.22 5.34
C LEU A 148 -9.39 5.68 5.19
N ASP A 149 -9.71 6.35 6.27
CA ASP A 149 -10.11 7.75 6.24
C ASP A 149 -8.94 8.66 5.85
N LEU A 150 -7.74 8.42 6.38
CA LEU A 150 -6.51 9.09 5.96
C LEU A 150 -6.19 8.83 4.47
N GLU A 151 -6.34 7.58 4.01
CA GLU A 151 -6.11 7.23 2.60
C GLU A 151 -7.08 7.98 1.69
N ARG A 152 -8.35 8.06 2.07
CA ARG A 152 -9.38 8.81 1.33
C ARG A 152 -9.05 10.30 1.29
N GLU A 153 -8.71 10.90 2.43
CA GLU A 153 -8.30 12.31 2.51
C GLU A 153 -7.12 12.60 1.60
N ALA A 154 -6.04 11.80 1.70
CA ALA A 154 -4.85 11.93 0.89
C ALA A 154 -5.17 11.77 -0.61
N PHE A 155 -5.99 10.79 -0.98
CA PHE A 155 -6.41 10.56 -2.36
C PHE A 155 -7.21 11.74 -2.91
N LEU A 156 -8.20 12.22 -2.18
CA LEU A 156 -9.03 13.36 -2.59
C LEU A 156 -8.20 14.63 -2.74
N SER A 157 -7.23 14.87 -1.83
CA SER A 157 -6.34 16.02 -1.94
C SER A 157 -5.50 15.99 -3.20
N LEU A 158 -5.08 14.79 -3.65
CA LEU A 158 -4.35 14.63 -4.92
C LEU A 158 -5.26 14.77 -6.14
N CYS A 159 -6.53 14.38 -6.07
CA CYS A 159 -7.48 14.57 -7.16
C CYS A 159 -7.74 16.06 -7.49
N GLY A 160 -7.48 16.96 -6.56
CA GLY A 160 -7.49 18.42 -6.78
C GLY A 160 -6.29 18.95 -7.57
N GLU A 161 -5.28 18.13 -7.81
CA GLU A 161 -4.04 18.52 -8.50
C GLU A 161 -4.13 18.29 -10.00
N LYS A 162 -3.86 19.32 -10.80
CA LYS A 162 -3.86 19.22 -12.27
C LYS A 162 -2.98 18.08 -12.78
N LYS A 163 -1.77 17.93 -12.25
CA LYS A 163 -0.84 16.85 -12.63
C LYS A 163 -1.39 15.46 -12.33
N THR A 164 -2.11 15.29 -11.25
CA THR A 164 -2.78 14.01 -10.93
C THR A 164 -3.88 13.72 -11.95
N LEU A 165 -4.71 14.71 -12.30
CA LEU A 165 -5.76 14.54 -13.31
C LEU A 165 -5.18 14.17 -14.69
N GLU A 166 -4.08 14.81 -15.09
CA GLU A 166 -3.36 14.48 -16.32
C GLU A 166 -2.86 13.02 -16.32
N ARG A 167 -2.34 12.52 -15.17
CA ARG A 167 -1.91 11.12 -15.01
C ARG A 167 -3.08 10.16 -15.12
N ILE A 168 -4.19 10.45 -14.45
CA ILE A 168 -5.42 9.64 -14.53
C ILE A 168 -5.92 9.60 -15.98
N GLN A 169 -6.01 10.75 -16.63
CA GLN A 169 -6.44 10.85 -18.03
C GLN A 169 -5.53 10.04 -18.97
N SER A 170 -4.21 10.11 -18.77
CA SER A 170 -3.25 9.33 -19.57
C SER A 170 -3.47 7.81 -19.42
N ILE A 171 -3.71 7.34 -18.22
CA ILE A 171 -3.98 5.91 -17.99
C ILE A 171 -5.29 5.49 -18.67
N ILE A 172 -6.36 6.28 -18.53
CA ILE A 172 -7.67 5.96 -19.10
C ILE A 172 -7.63 5.98 -20.63
N THR A 173 -6.97 6.98 -21.22
CA THR A 173 -7.01 7.18 -22.69
C THR A 173 -5.92 6.43 -23.44
N LYS A 174 -4.73 6.28 -22.84
CA LYS A 174 -3.54 5.73 -23.50
C LYS A 174 -3.07 4.40 -22.92
N GLY A 175 -3.64 3.96 -21.78
CA GLY A 175 -3.19 2.78 -21.06
C GLY A 175 -1.75 2.89 -20.53
N LYS A 176 -1.19 4.10 -20.45
CA LYS A 176 0.21 4.34 -20.08
C LYS A 176 0.32 5.36 -18.94
N PRO A 177 1.18 5.10 -17.95
CA PRO A 177 1.47 6.09 -16.92
C PRO A 177 2.17 7.31 -17.51
N LEU A 178 1.77 8.50 -17.04
CA LEU A 178 2.44 9.78 -17.34
C LEU A 178 3.29 10.16 -16.12
N ARG A 179 4.50 10.65 -16.36
CA ARG A 179 5.34 11.31 -15.35
C ARG A 179 5.53 12.75 -15.73
N ASN A 180 5.00 13.68 -14.94
CA ASN A 180 4.96 15.13 -15.19
C ASN A 180 5.39 15.94 -13.95
#